data_04e5ef244a38f999961eaf1ce9807cbf
#
_entry.id   04e5ef244a38f999961eaf1ce9807cbf
#
_cell.length_a   1.000
_cell.length_b   1.000
_cell.length_c   1.000
_cell.angle_alpha   90.00
_cell.angle_beta   90.00
_cell.angle_gamma   90.00
#
_symmetry.space_group_name_H-M   'P 1'
#
loop_
_entity.id
_entity.type
_entity.pdbx_description
1 polymer ?
#
loop_
_entity_poly.entity_id
_entity_poly.type
_entity_poly.pdbx_seq_one_letter_code
_entity_poly.pdbx_strand_id
1 'polypeptide(L)'
;EMVTGIDLVKWQIMIAAGIDLDITQSDVALTGHAIEFRINAENPARNFAPAPGTITDLYWPGGPGVRLDTHVGANYKIPTTYDSMIAKLIVHGKDREEAIRIGKRALGEVIVNGPGVFTTVPLHIAILDDQQFVDADFDTSYLDTFLNE
;
A
#
# COMPACT_ATOMS: atom_id res chain seq x y z
N GLU A 1 3.73 -2.76 -11.74
CA GLU A 1 3.08 -4.01 -12.17
C GLU A 1 1.62 -3.78 -12.54
N MET A 2 0.80 -3.19 -11.65
CA MET A 2 -0.65 -3.05 -11.85
C MET A 2 -1.06 -2.30 -13.11
N VAL A 3 -0.29 -1.29 -13.52
CA VAL A 3 -0.59 -0.47 -14.71
C VAL A 3 0.01 -1.01 -16.02
N THR A 4 0.99 -1.91 -15.91
CA THR A 4 1.66 -2.49 -17.09
C THR A 4 1.30 -3.95 -17.36
N GLY A 5 0.82 -4.67 -16.34
CA GLY A 5 0.63 -6.12 -16.39
C GLY A 5 1.93 -6.93 -16.41
N ILE A 6 3.08 -6.28 -16.19
CA ILE A 6 4.41 -6.93 -16.22
C ILE A 6 4.78 -7.34 -14.81
N ASP A 7 5.11 -8.62 -14.61
CA ASP A 7 5.62 -9.16 -13.36
C ASP A 7 7.12 -8.84 -13.24
N LEU A 8 7.43 -7.75 -12.53
CA LEU A 8 8.81 -7.25 -12.40
C LEU A 8 9.68 -8.20 -11.59
N VAL A 9 9.14 -8.83 -10.54
CA VAL A 9 9.89 -9.77 -9.69
C VAL A 9 10.26 -11.03 -10.47
N LYS A 10 9.32 -11.58 -11.25
CA LYS A 10 9.60 -12.70 -12.14
C LYS A 10 10.71 -12.36 -13.13
N TRP A 11 10.67 -11.19 -13.76
CA TRP A 11 11.71 -10.76 -14.70
C TRP A 11 13.06 -10.58 -14.02
N GLN A 12 13.13 -10.04 -12.81
CA GLN A 12 14.38 -9.96 -12.06
C GLN A 12 15.01 -11.34 -11.85
N ILE A 13 14.18 -12.35 -11.50
CA ILE A 13 14.66 -13.73 -11.31
C ILE A 13 15.14 -14.32 -12.64
N MET A 14 14.39 -14.13 -13.72
CA MET A 14 14.75 -14.66 -15.04
C MET A 14 16.05 -14.04 -15.57
N ILE A 15 16.22 -12.72 -15.45
CA ILE A 15 17.46 -12.03 -15.84
C ILE A 15 18.65 -12.52 -15.00
N ALA A 16 18.46 -12.69 -13.70
CA ALA A 16 19.50 -13.24 -12.81
C ALA A 16 19.88 -14.69 -13.19
N ALA A 17 18.95 -15.44 -13.78
CA ALA A 17 19.19 -16.78 -14.31
C ALA A 17 19.83 -16.78 -15.71
N GLY A 18 20.17 -15.63 -16.28
CA GLY A 18 20.78 -15.47 -17.60
C GLY A 18 19.78 -15.55 -18.77
N ILE A 19 18.50 -15.36 -18.51
CA ILE A 19 17.46 -15.30 -19.54
C ILE A 19 17.36 -13.87 -20.05
N ASP A 20 17.47 -13.69 -21.35
CA ASP A 20 17.32 -12.38 -21.97
C ASP A 20 15.89 -11.84 -21.83
N LEU A 21 15.77 -10.53 -21.69
CA LEU A 21 14.48 -9.84 -21.67
C LEU A 21 13.83 -9.95 -23.05
N ASP A 22 12.65 -10.58 -23.12
CA ASP A 22 11.92 -10.83 -24.38
C ASP A 22 10.86 -9.76 -24.70
N ILE A 23 10.81 -8.67 -23.91
CA ILE A 23 9.94 -7.52 -24.12
C ILE A 23 10.75 -6.29 -24.51
N THR A 24 10.16 -5.46 -25.33
CA THR A 24 10.73 -4.15 -25.76
C THR A 24 9.94 -3.01 -25.13
N GLN A 25 10.46 -1.78 -25.22
CA GLN A 25 9.75 -0.60 -24.72
C GLN A 25 8.38 -0.39 -25.40
N SER A 26 8.23 -0.81 -26.65
CA SER A 26 6.95 -0.73 -27.37
C SER A 26 5.88 -1.70 -26.88
N ASP A 27 6.27 -2.74 -26.16
CA ASP A 27 5.33 -3.72 -25.57
C ASP A 27 4.78 -3.22 -24.23
N VAL A 28 5.37 -2.16 -23.65
CA VAL A 28 4.95 -1.60 -22.37
C VAL A 28 3.84 -0.58 -22.57
N ALA A 29 2.61 -0.96 -22.24
CA ALA A 29 1.46 -0.08 -22.23
C ALA A 29 1.03 0.25 -20.80
N LEU A 30 0.77 1.52 -20.51
CA LEU A 30 0.21 1.95 -19.24
C LEU A 30 -1.32 1.97 -19.32
N THR A 31 -1.99 1.23 -18.43
CA THR A 31 -3.45 1.12 -18.40
C THR A 31 -3.96 1.49 -17.02
N GLY A 32 -4.85 2.47 -16.98
CA GLY A 32 -5.47 2.93 -15.72
C GLY A 32 -4.51 3.66 -14.79
N HIS A 33 -4.85 3.67 -13.52
CA HIS A 33 -4.10 4.32 -12.45
C HIS A 33 -4.03 3.42 -11.23
N ALA A 34 -2.87 3.32 -10.59
CA ALA A 34 -2.68 2.52 -9.39
C ALA A 34 -2.16 3.37 -8.22
N ILE A 35 -2.58 3.02 -7.01
CA ILE A 35 -2.07 3.60 -5.76
C ILE A 35 -1.64 2.46 -4.85
N GLU A 36 -0.43 2.52 -4.31
CA GLU A 36 0.07 1.59 -3.31
C GLU A 36 0.02 2.24 -1.92
N PHE A 37 -0.58 1.55 -0.96
CA PHE A 37 -0.58 1.91 0.45
C PHE A 37 0.34 0.96 1.22
N ARG A 38 1.40 1.48 1.78
CA ARG A 38 2.28 0.73 2.69
C ARG A 38 1.68 0.75 4.08
N ILE A 39 1.07 -0.35 4.48
CA ILE A 39 0.48 -0.48 5.81
C ILE A 39 1.58 -0.90 6.78
N ASN A 40 1.96 0.05 7.62
CA ASN A 40 2.98 -0.12 8.64
C ASN A 40 2.33 -0.27 10.02
N ALA A 41 2.93 -1.09 10.86
CA ALA A 41 2.60 -1.20 12.30
C ALA A 41 3.27 -0.05 13.06
N GLU A 42 2.74 1.15 12.93
CA GLU A 42 3.24 2.40 13.47
C GLU A 42 2.08 3.24 14.02
N ASN A 43 2.38 4.10 14.98
CA ASN A 43 1.41 5.04 15.53
C ASN A 43 1.68 6.47 14.99
N PRO A 44 0.90 6.96 14.01
CA PRO A 44 1.07 8.31 13.46
C PRO A 44 0.95 9.40 14.53
N ALA A 45 0.06 9.24 15.54
CA ALA A 45 -0.10 10.20 16.63
C ALA A 45 1.10 10.27 17.58
N ARG A 46 2.07 9.36 17.46
CA ARG A 46 3.30 9.31 18.26
C ARG A 46 4.54 9.36 17.37
N ASN A 47 4.50 10.24 16.38
CA ASN A 47 5.60 10.44 15.43
C ASN A 47 6.04 9.12 14.76
N PHE A 48 5.08 8.32 14.31
CA PHE A 48 5.31 7.02 13.64
C PHE A 48 6.12 6.03 14.48
N ALA A 49 6.04 6.15 15.81
CA ALA A 49 6.70 5.17 16.69
C ALA A 49 6.22 3.75 16.34
N PRO A 50 7.16 2.79 16.22
CA PRO A 50 6.81 1.39 15.98
C PRO A 50 5.78 0.89 17.00
N ALA A 51 4.79 0.16 16.54
CA ALA A 51 3.70 -0.39 17.34
C ALA A 51 3.71 -1.93 17.31
N PRO A 52 4.74 -2.56 17.90
CA PRO A 52 4.82 -4.02 17.95
C PRO A 52 3.74 -4.57 18.89
N GLY A 53 3.04 -5.58 18.43
CA GLY A 53 1.95 -6.21 19.18
C GLY A 53 1.57 -7.54 18.57
N THR A 54 0.53 -8.16 19.11
CA THR A 54 -0.04 -9.38 18.51
C THR A 54 -1.36 -9.03 17.86
N ILE A 55 -1.48 -9.32 16.57
CA ILE A 55 -2.71 -9.10 15.80
C ILE A 55 -3.72 -10.17 16.23
N THR A 56 -4.81 -9.76 16.86
CA THR A 56 -5.90 -10.66 17.29
C THR A 56 -7.06 -10.68 16.30
N ASP A 57 -7.36 -9.53 15.69
CA ASP A 57 -8.41 -9.40 14.69
C ASP A 57 -7.79 -8.95 13.37
N LEU A 58 -8.03 -9.70 12.32
CA LEU A 58 -7.47 -9.46 11.02
C LEU A 58 -8.51 -9.67 9.93
N TYR A 59 -8.76 -8.63 9.14
CA TYR A 59 -9.50 -8.72 7.90
C TYR A 59 -8.83 -7.88 6.82
N TRP A 60 -8.62 -8.49 5.66
CA TRP A 60 -8.07 -7.82 4.49
C TRP A 60 -9.13 -7.68 3.40
N PRO A 61 -9.22 -6.51 2.77
CA PRO A 61 -10.17 -6.27 1.69
C PRO A 61 -9.80 -7.07 0.43
N GLY A 62 -10.79 -7.28 -0.40
CA GLY A 62 -10.63 -7.92 -1.71
C GLY A 62 -11.53 -7.29 -2.77
N GLY A 63 -11.76 -8.03 -3.84
CA GLY A 63 -12.62 -7.63 -4.95
C GLY A 63 -11.89 -6.94 -6.11
N PRO A 64 -12.63 -6.50 -7.14
CA PRO A 64 -12.06 -5.91 -8.34
C PRO A 64 -11.18 -4.69 -8.03
N GLY A 65 -10.01 -4.63 -8.66
CA GLY A 65 -9.06 -3.53 -8.51
C GLY A 65 -8.31 -3.51 -7.18
N VAL A 66 -8.32 -4.59 -6.40
CA VAL A 66 -7.58 -4.69 -5.13
C VAL A 66 -6.59 -5.84 -5.18
N ARG A 67 -5.32 -5.55 -4.91
CA ARG A 67 -4.25 -6.51 -4.67
C ARG A 67 -3.70 -6.30 -3.27
N LEU A 68 -3.48 -7.38 -2.55
CA LEU A 68 -2.84 -7.37 -1.25
C LEU A 68 -1.60 -8.26 -1.26
N ASP A 69 -0.47 -7.67 -0.88
CA ASP A 69 0.78 -8.39 -0.64
C ASP A 69 1.08 -8.31 0.86
N THR A 70 0.96 -9.42 1.57
CA THR A 70 1.16 -9.48 3.02
C THR A 70 1.75 -10.81 3.46
N HIS A 71 2.47 -10.80 4.56
CA HIS A 71 2.99 -11.99 5.23
C HIS A 71 2.31 -12.24 6.58
N VAL A 72 1.43 -11.33 7.03
CA VAL A 72 0.80 -11.46 8.35
C VAL A 72 -0.52 -12.23 8.27
N GLY A 73 -0.78 -13.03 9.31
CA GLY A 73 -2.00 -13.77 9.51
C GLY A 73 -2.59 -13.52 10.91
N ALA A 74 -3.70 -14.19 11.22
CA ALA A 74 -4.27 -14.14 12.57
C ALA A 74 -3.26 -14.63 13.60
N ASN A 75 -3.23 -13.97 14.76
CA ASN A 75 -2.30 -14.23 15.88
C ASN A 75 -0.82 -13.97 15.53
N TYR A 76 -0.54 -13.22 14.45
CA TYR A 76 0.83 -12.83 14.11
C TYR A 76 1.38 -11.84 15.14
N LYS A 77 2.55 -12.16 15.68
CA LYS A 77 3.30 -11.24 16.55
C LYS A 77 4.25 -10.40 15.72
N ILE A 78 4.00 -9.10 15.68
CA ILE A 78 4.84 -8.15 14.94
C ILE A 78 6.20 -8.05 15.64
N PRO A 79 7.31 -8.38 14.94
CA PRO A 79 8.64 -8.32 15.52
C PRO A 79 9.12 -6.87 15.67
N THR A 80 10.02 -6.64 16.63
CA THR A 80 10.64 -5.32 16.86
C THR A 80 11.96 -5.14 16.09
N THR A 81 12.42 -6.19 15.42
CA THR A 81 13.77 -6.26 14.83
C THR A 81 13.80 -6.03 13.32
N TYR A 82 12.63 -5.95 12.70
CA TYR A 82 12.47 -5.71 11.25
C TYR A 82 11.69 -4.44 10.99
N ASP A 83 11.56 -4.09 9.69
CA ASP A 83 10.70 -3.02 9.22
C ASP A 83 9.26 -3.21 9.75
N SER A 84 8.59 -2.09 10.04
CA SER A 84 7.22 -2.07 10.55
C SER A 84 6.16 -2.43 9.51
N MET A 85 6.52 -2.56 8.24
CA MET A 85 5.57 -2.83 7.15
C MET A 85 4.99 -4.24 7.28
N ILE A 86 3.66 -4.31 7.40
CA ILE A 86 2.90 -5.56 7.53
C ILE A 86 2.13 -5.93 6.25
N ALA A 87 1.86 -4.96 5.39
CA ALA A 87 1.20 -5.21 4.11
C ALA A 87 1.46 -4.09 3.11
N LYS A 88 1.29 -4.42 1.82
CA LYS A 88 1.06 -3.48 0.74
C LYS A 88 -0.34 -3.72 0.22
N LEU A 89 -1.20 -2.72 0.34
CA LEU A 89 -2.51 -2.70 -0.28
C LEU A 89 -2.39 -1.87 -1.55
N ILE A 90 -2.62 -2.50 -2.70
CA ILE A 90 -2.48 -1.86 -4.01
C ILE A 90 -3.84 -1.82 -4.67
N VAL A 91 -4.26 -0.64 -5.10
CA VAL A 91 -5.52 -0.48 -5.82
C VAL A 91 -5.28 -0.03 -7.25
N HIS A 92 -6.17 -0.43 -8.15
CA HIS A 92 -6.11 -0.09 -9.57
C HIS A 92 -7.51 0.26 -10.07
N GLY A 93 -7.63 1.41 -10.70
CA GLY A 93 -8.85 1.88 -11.37
C GLY A 93 -8.55 2.26 -12.82
N LYS A 94 -9.62 2.52 -13.60
CA LYS A 94 -9.48 2.99 -15.00
C LYS A 94 -8.79 4.36 -15.08
N ASP A 95 -8.91 5.17 -14.02
CA ASP A 95 -8.32 6.49 -13.87
C ASP A 95 -8.00 6.76 -12.38
N ARG A 96 -7.43 7.95 -12.09
CA ARG A 96 -7.04 8.34 -10.72
C ARG A 96 -8.24 8.43 -9.77
N GLU A 97 -9.35 9.00 -10.22
CA GLU A 97 -10.55 9.16 -9.42
C GLU A 97 -11.09 7.78 -8.97
N GLU A 98 -11.16 6.84 -9.90
CA GLU A 98 -11.58 5.48 -9.57
C GLU A 98 -10.60 4.76 -8.65
N ALA A 99 -9.29 4.92 -8.85
CA ALA A 99 -8.28 4.35 -7.96
C ALA A 99 -8.41 4.90 -6.53
N ILE A 100 -8.64 6.22 -6.36
CA ILE A 100 -8.90 6.84 -5.06
C ILE A 100 -10.17 6.26 -4.42
N ARG A 101 -11.26 6.14 -5.17
CA ARG A 101 -12.53 5.59 -4.69
C ARG A 101 -12.39 4.13 -4.24
N ILE A 102 -11.67 3.30 -5.02
CA ILE A 102 -11.37 1.91 -4.64
C ILE A 102 -10.49 1.89 -3.38
N GLY A 103 -9.50 2.78 -3.29
CA GLY A 103 -8.62 2.91 -2.13
C GLY A 103 -9.38 3.24 -0.85
N LYS A 104 -10.28 4.23 -0.89
CA LYS A 104 -11.15 4.59 0.25
C LYS A 104 -11.99 3.41 0.72
N ARG A 105 -12.61 2.68 -0.21
CA ARG A 105 -13.38 1.48 0.11
C ARG A 105 -12.49 0.42 0.75
N ALA A 106 -11.40 0.08 0.08
CA ALA A 106 -10.52 -1.00 0.54
C ALA A 106 -9.89 -0.69 1.91
N LEU A 107 -9.35 0.52 2.11
CA LEU A 107 -8.81 0.93 3.41
C LEU A 107 -9.86 0.93 4.53
N GLY A 108 -11.11 1.33 4.20
CA GLY A 108 -12.22 1.30 5.15
C GLY A 108 -12.63 -0.11 5.60
N GLU A 109 -12.29 -1.14 4.82
CA GLU A 109 -12.54 -2.54 5.15
C GLU A 109 -11.38 -3.20 5.91
N VAL A 110 -10.17 -2.58 5.95
CA VAL A 110 -9.03 -3.17 6.66
C VAL A 110 -9.28 -3.22 8.15
N ILE A 111 -9.16 -4.41 8.73
CA ILE A 111 -9.12 -4.61 10.19
C ILE A 111 -7.77 -5.23 10.54
N VAL A 112 -6.99 -4.51 11.33
CA VAL A 112 -5.73 -4.97 11.92
C VAL A 112 -5.71 -4.49 13.37
N ASN A 113 -6.24 -5.29 14.28
CA ASN A 113 -6.36 -4.93 15.68
C ASN A 113 -5.63 -5.91 16.58
N GLY A 114 -5.26 -5.43 17.77
CA GLY A 114 -4.64 -6.21 18.81
C GLY A 114 -4.02 -5.35 19.89
N PRO A 115 -3.68 -5.90 21.05
CA PRO A 115 -3.01 -5.16 22.11
C PRO A 115 -1.70 -4.54 21.63
N GLY A 116 -1.61 -3.20 21.70
CA GLY A 116 -0.43 -2.44 21.29
C GLY A 116 -0.26 -2.27 19.78
N VAL A 117 -1.18 -2.77 18.96
CA VAL A 117 -1.14 -2.63 17.49
C VAL A 117 -1.77 -1.31 17.08
N PHE A 118 -1.01 -0.52 16.33
CA PHE A 118 -1.47 0.67 15.61
C PHE A 118 -0.99 0.55 14.17
N THR A 119 -1.72 1.16 13.24
CA THR A 119 -1.34 1.11 11.82
C THR A 119 -1.45 2.48 11.17
N THR A 120 -0.82 2.63 10.00
CA THR A 120 -0.92 3.82 9.14
C THR A 120 -2.23 3.91 8.35
N VAL A 121 -3.16 2.94 8.49
CA VAL A 121 -4.44 2.93 7.75
C VAL A 121 -5.25 4.22 7.93
N PRO A 122 -5.45 4.76 9.15
CA PRO A 122 -6.19 6.00 9.33
C PRO A 122 -5.54 7.20 8.62
N LEU A 123 -4.21 7.26 8.61
CA LEU A 123 -3.47 8.30 7.88
C LEU A 123 -3.71 8.20 6.36
N HIS A 124 -3.66 7.01 5.80
CA HIS A 124 -3.93 6.81 4.37
C HIS A 124 -5.35 7.22 3.98
N ILE A 125 -6.33 6.96 4.84
CA ILE A 125 -7.72 7.41 4.62
C ILE A 125 -7.79 8.94 4.61
N ALA A 126 -7.15 9.60 5.58
CA ALA A 126 -7.11 11.06 5.66
C ALA A 126 -6.44 11.70 4.43
N ILE A 127 -5.32 11.12 3.96
CA ILE A 127 -4.65 11.56 2.73
C ILE A 127 -5.55 11.45 1.51
N LEU A 128 -6.33 10.37 1.38
CA LEU A 128 -7.25 10.21 0.25
C LEU A 128 -8.43 11.20 0.28
N ASP A 129 -8.72 11.80 1.44
CA ASP A 129 -9.75 12.84 1.59
C ASP A 129 -9.19 14.24 1.36
N ASP A 130 -7.87 14.40 1.37
CA ASP A 130 -7.22 15.69 1.15
C ASP A 130 -7.28 16.14 -0.32
N GLN A 131 -7.67 17.40 -0.53
CA GLN A 131 -7.90 17.93 -1.89
C GLN A 131 -6.58 18.05 -2.67
N GLN A 132 -5.47 18.40 -2.01
CA GLN A 132 -4.18 18.51 -2.66
C GLN A 132 -3.71 17.13 -3.20
N PHE A 133 -3.97 16.07 -2.43
CA PHE A 133 -3.71 14.70 -2.91
C PHE A 133 -4.65 14.31 -4.06
N VAL A 134 -5.94 14.64 -3.97
CA VAL A 134 -6.94 14.33 -5.01
C VAL A 134 -6.58 15.00 -6.32
N ASP A 135 -6.16 16.27 -6.29
CA ASP A 135 -5.78 17.07 -7.46
C ASP A 135 -4.39 16.72 -8.01
N ALA A 136 -3.65 15.81 -7.35
CA ALA A 136 -2.26 15.46 -7.68
C ALA A 136 -1.29 16.66 -7.62
N ASP A 137 -1.57 17.65 -6.77
CA ASP A 137 -0.74 18.84 -6.54
C ASP A 137 0.17 18.63 -5.32
N PHE A 138 1.04 17.66 -5.38
CA PHE A 138 1.95 17.31 -4.28
C PHE A 138 3.30 16.81 -4.80
N ASP A 139 4.30 16.95 -3.93
CA ASP A 139 5.63 16.38 -4.10
C ASP A 139 6.04 15.54 -2.88
N THR A 140 7.32 15.20 -2.77
CA THR A 140 7.83 14.37 -1.66
C THR A 140 7.81 15.06 -0.28
N SER A 141 7.59 16.37 -0.22
CA SER A 141 7.47 17.15 1.03
C SER A 141 6.02 17.25 1.54
N TYR A 142 5.05 16.78 0.75
CA TYR A 142 3.62 16.88 1.06
C TYR A 142 3.26 16.38 2.47
N LEU A 143 3.79 15.23 2.86
CA LEU A 143 3.45 14.63 4.15
C LEU A 143 3.90 15.48 5.34
N ASP A 144 5.04 16.16 5.22
CA ASP A 144 5.54 17.06 6.28
C ASP A 144 4.59 18.25 6.49
N THR A 145 4.00 18.78 5.41
CA THR A 145 3.00 19.85 5.49
C THR A 145 1.68 19.32 6.05
N PHE A 146 1.17 18.22 5.49
CA PHE A 146 -0.08 17.60 5.89
C PHE A 146 -0.17 17.22 7.36
N LEU A 147 0.94 16.78 7.96
CA LEU A 147 0.98 16.39 9.39
C LEU A 147 1.10 17.58 10.35
N ASN A 148 1.42 18.79 9.87
CA ASN A 148 1.56 19.99 10.67
C ASN A 148 0.34 20.94 10.61
N GLU A 149 -0.67 20.60 9.82
CA GLU A 149 -1.97 21.27 9.76
C GLU A 149 -2.96 20.69 10.78
#